data_133eac31301533e2b5fa8ceb251c9c37
#
_entry.id   133eac31301533e2b5fa8ceb251c9c37
#
_cell.length_a   1.000
_cell.length_b   1.000
_cell.length_c   1.000
_cell.angle_alpha   90.00
_cell.angle_beta   90.00
_cell.angle_gamma   90.00
#
_symmetry.space_group_name_H-M   'P 1'
#
loop_
_entity.id
_entity.type
_entity.pdbx_description
1 polymer ?
#
loop_
_entity_poly.entity_id
_entity_poly.type
_entity_poly.pdbx_seq_one_letter_code
_entity_poly.pdbx_strand_id
1 'polypeptide(L)'
;LIHVTQFTRSEAGARMLQGDPALAIEDAHSLGEIGLSSADSRQIVEIGWHVDVLVNGDAHPRLFVFHWIDGMPTCYNACGWVQVSTTNRPGMRVVPGESADYRIQRQGQDWWLYYNGDALGYFPGSLWTAAGTSYTDVGHAQWFGEIAAAGPDSCTEMGNGVLGADPMATTMSALT
;
A
#
# COMPACT_ATOMS: atom_id res chain seq x y z
N LEU A 1 2.88 10.60 8.96
CA LEU A 1 2.00 10.80 7.80
C LEU A 1 2.49 12.00 6.99
N ILE A 2 2.88 11.79 5.75
CA ILE A 2 3.10 12.86 4.78
C ILE A 2 1.90 12.88 3.85
N HIS A 3 1.17 13.98 3.87
CA HIS A 3 0.00 14.20 3.05
C HIS A 3 0.28 15.37 2.10
N VAL A 4 0.21 15.12 0.80
CA VAL A 4 0.41 16.17 -0.21
C VAL A 4 -0.87 16.29 -1.04
N THR A 5 -1.46 17.46 -1.05
CA THR A 5 -2.64 17.82 -1.82
C THR A 5 -2.27 18.61 -3.06
N GLN A 6 -3.01 18.42 -4.12
CA GLN A 6 -2.86 19.01 -5.47
C GLN A 6 -1.71 18.39 -6.28
N PHE A 7 -2.02 17.27 -6.92
CA PHE A 7 -1.19 16.69 -7.95
C PHE A 7 -1.83 16.86 -9.33
N THR A 8 -1.03 17.34 -10.27
CA THR A 8 -1.27 17.17 -11.72
C THR A 8 -0.61 15.89 -12.24
N ARG A 9 -0.06 15.07 -11.36
CA ARG A 9 0.66 13.85 -11.70
C ARG A 9 -0.21 12.63 -11.42
N SER A 10 -0.16 11.69 -12.32
CA SER A 10 -0.85 10.39 -12.25
C SER A 10 0.04 9.29 -11.68
N GLU A 11 1.00 9.65 -10.82
CA GLU A 11 1.93 8.71 -10.20
C GLU A 11 2.42 9.19 -8.83
N ALA A 12 2.78 8.24 -7.99
CA ALA A 12 3.58 8.47 -6.79
C ALA A 12 4.46 7.25 -6.52
N GLY A 13 5.60 7.49 -5.88
CA GLY A 13 6.54 6.45 -5.50
C GLY A 13 7.29 6.80 -4.23
N ALA A 14 7.90 5.78 -3.64
CA ALA A 14 8.82 5.91 -2.51
C ALA A 14 9.75 4.69 -2.45
N ARG A 15 10.91 4.91 -1.85
CA ARG A 15 11.76 3.86 -1.34
C ARG A 15 11.42 3.63 0.12
N MET A 16 10.89 2.45 0.44
CA MET A 16 10.46 2.10 1.79
C MET A 16 11.34 1.02 2.40
N LEU A 17 11.80 1.26 3.64
CA LEU A 17 12.40 0.21 4.46
C LEU A 17 11.30 -0.74 4.92
N GLN A 18 11.44 -2.02 4.63
CA GLN A 18 10.48 -3.05 4.98
C GLN A 18 10.66 -3.47 6.44
N GLY A 19 9.61 -3.36 7.24
CA GLY A 19 9.62 -3.74 8.64
C GLY A 19 9.20 -5.21 8.86
N ASP A 20 9.35 -5.66 10.09
CA ASP A 20 8.83 -6.94 10.60
C ASP A 20 8.20 -6.69 11.98
N PRO A 21 7.10 -5.93 12.03
CA PRO A 21 6.48 -5.56 13.28
C PRO A 21 5.88 -6.76 14.00
N ALA A 22 6.04 -6.79 15.33
CA ALA A 22 5.28 -7.72 16.15
C ALA A 22 3.82 -7.25 16.26
N LEU A 23 2.87 -8.14 15.97
CA LEU A 23 1.45 -7.89 16.13
C LEU A 23 0.96 -8.35 17.50
N ALA A 24 0.15 -7.53 18.16
CA ALA A 24 -0.68 -7.98 19.27
C ALA A 24 -1.74 -8.96 18.74
N ILE A 25 -2.09 -9.95 19.54
CA ILE A 25 -2.89 -11.11 19.11
C ILE A 25 -4.29 -10.75 18.59
N GLU A 26 -4.81 -9.59 19.03
CA GLU A 26 -6.17 -9.14 18.70
C GLU A 26 -6.18 -8.14 17.54
N ASP A 27 -5.01 -7.64 17.12
CA ASP A 27 -4.89 -6.63 16.07
C ASP A 27 -4.87 -7.28 14.69
N ALA A 28 -5.38 -6.57 13.69
CA ALA A 28 -5.48 -7.11 12.35
C ALA A 28 -4.15 -7.02 11.60
N HIS A 29 -3.55 -5.82 11.50
CA HIS A 29 -2.31 -5.65 10.76
C HIS A 29 -1.45 -4.46 11.22
N SER A 30 -0.20 -4.48 10.76
CA SER A 30 0.69 -3.32 10.69
C SER A 30 1.30 -3.25 9.29
N LEU A 31 1.33 -2.07 8.71
CA LEU A 31 1.76 -1.87 7.32
C LEU A 31 2.57 -0.59 7.10
N GLY A 32 3.25 -0.54 5.95
CA GLY A 32 3.79 0.67 5.35
C GLY A 32 3.36 0.74 3.89
N GLU A 33 2.79 1.88 3.47
CA GLU A 33 2.19 1.97 2.15
C GLU A 33 2.28 3.35 1.48
N ILE A 34 2.00 3.32 0.18
CA ILE A 34 1.67 4.46 -0.66
C ILE A 34 0.22 4.31 -1.07
N GLY A 35 -0.57 5.37 -0.85
CA GLY A 35 -1.95 5.48 -1.31
C GLY A 35 -2.11 6.66 -2.28
N LEU A 36 -2.74 6.43 -3.42
CA LEU A 36 -3.25 7.47 -4.30
C LEU A 36 -4.77 7.48 -4.22
N SER A 37 -5.36 8.64 -3.98
CA SER A 37 -6.81 8.77 -3.92
C SER A 37 -7.36 9.88 -4.81
N SER A 38 -8.64 9.73 -5.19
CA SER A 38 -9.42 10.80 -5.80
C SER A 38 -9.58 12.00 -4.86
N ALA A 39 -9.97 13.16 -5.39
CA ALA A 39 -10.13 14.38 -4.59
C ALA A 39 -11.15 14.27 -3.46
N ASP A 40 -12.16 13.41 -3.60
CA ASP A 40 -13.14 13.10 -2.59
C ASP A 40 -12.74 11.93 -1.67
N SER A 41 -11.54 11.35 -1.88
CA SER A 41 -10.98 10.21 -1.16
C SER A 41 -11.84 8.93 -1.21
N ARG A 42 -12.70 8.80 -2.21
CA ARG A 42 -13.59 7.63 -2.34
C ARG A 42 -13.02 6.53 -3.23
N GLN A 43 -12.15 6.90 -4.17
CA GLN A 43 -11.44 5.97 -5.05
C GLN A 43 -9.99 5.97 -4.61
N ILE A 44 -9.42 4.81 -4.29
CA ILE A 44 -8.04 4.71 -3.80
C ILE A 44 -7.37 3.50 -4.44
N VAL A 45 -6.08 3.61 -4.71
CA VAL A 45 -5.18 2.50 -5.05
C VAL A 45 -3.98 2.56 -4.14
N GLU A 46 -3.60 1.40 -3.59
CA GLU A 46 -2.58 1.26 -2.57
C GLU A 46 -1.58 0.16 -2.93
N ILE A 47 -0.32 0.37 -2.56
CA ILE A 47 0.75 -0.62 -2.60
C ILE A 47 1.65 -0.45 -1.38
N GLY A 48 2.07 -1.55 -0.82
CA GLY A 48 2.97 -1.53 0.32
C GLY A 48 3.40 -2.92 0.77
N TRP A 49 3.88 -2.97 1.99
CA TRP A 49 4.10 -4.21 2.71
C TRP A 49 3.25 -4.22 3.99
N HIS A 50 2.78 -5.39 4.38
CA HIS A 50 2.01 -5.56 5.61
C HIS A 50 2.35 -6.88 6.32
N VAL A 51 2.24 -6.87 7.63
CA VAL A 51 2.09 -8.07 8.44
C VAL A 51 0.61 -8.17 8.78
N ASP A 52 -0.05 -9.22 8.32
CA ASP A 52 -1.48 -9.49 8.54
C ASP A 52 -1.67 -11.01 8.57
N VAL A 53 -1.91 -11.54 9.77
CA VAL A 53 -2.02 -12.99 9.97
C VAL A 53 -3.28 -13.56 9.32
N LEU A 54 -4.37 -12.78 9.28
CA LEU A 54 -5.64 -13.23 8.72
C LEU A 54 -5.60 -13.34 7.19
N VAL A 55 -4.93 -12.37 6.55
CA VAL A 55 -4.76 -12.35 5.09
C VAL A 55 -3.68 -13.33 4.63
N ASN A 56 -2.57 -13.38 5.35
CA ASN A 56 -1.35 -14.07 4.91
C ASN A 56 -1.18 -15.50 5.47
N GLY A 57 -1.87 -15.81 6.57
CA GLY A 57 -1.73 -17.09 7.27
C GLY A 57 -0.47 -17.21 8.14
N ASP A 58 0.38 -16.18 8.17
CA ASP A 58 1.57 -16.08 9.01
C ASP A 58 1.88 -14.61 9.38
N ALA A 59 2.77 -14.42 10.35
CA ALA A 59 3.19 -13.12 10.86
C ALA A 59 4.47 -12.60 10.17
N HIS A 60 4.59 -12.76 8.85
CA HIS A 60 5.73 -12.24 8.09
C HIS A 60 5.29 -11.12 7.14
N PRO A 61 6.14 -10.11 6.92
CA PRO A 61 5.82 -9.03 6.02
C PRO A 61 5.71 -9.51 4.57
N ARG A 62 4.65 -9.08 3.91
CA ARG A 62 4.34 -9.43 2.52
C ARG A 62 3.98 -8.21 1.71
N LEU A 63 4.36 -8.24 0.44
CA LEU A 63 3.91 -7.27 -0.55
C LEU A 63 2.40 -7.33 -0.70
N PHE A 64 1.72 -6.19 -0.70
CA PHE A 64 0.30 -6.14 -0.97
C PHE A 64 -0.06 -5.07 -2.00
N VAL A 65 -1.20 -5.27 -2.63
CA VAL A 65 -1.91 -4.29 -3.43
C VAL A 65 -3.37 -4.26 -2.99
N PHE A 66 -3.96 -3.07 -2.98
CA PHE A 66 -5.33 -2.90 -2.53
C PHE A 66 -6.01 -1.75 -3.29
N HIS A 67 -7.34 -1.72 -3.29
CA HIS A 67 -8.07 -0.59 -3.83
C HIS A 67 -9.44 -0.40 -3.16
N TRP A 68 -9.95 0.80 -3.30
CA TRP A 68 -11.26 1.21 -2.81
C TRP A 68 -12.11 1.69 -3.97
N ILE A 69 -13.39 1.37 -3.93
CA ILE A 69 -14.37 1.83 -4.91
C ILE A 69 -15.51 2.50 -4.15
N ASP A 70 -15.73 3.77 -4.42
CA ASP A 70 -16.81 4.57 -3.86
C ASP A 70 -16.82 4.60 -2.30
N GLY A 71 -15.63 4.64 -1.71
CA GLY A 71 -15.42 4.63 -0.25
C GLY A 71 -15.57 3.26 0.40
N MET A 72 -15.72 2.20 -0.40
CA MET A 72 -15.83 0.83 0.11
C MET A 72 -14.53 0.06 -0.13
N PRO A 73 -13.97 -0.58 0.91
CA PRO A 73 -12.79 -1.42 0.77
C PRO A 73 -13.14 -2.66 -0.06
N THR A 74 -12.18 -3.14 -0.84
CA THR A 74 -12.36 -4.34 -1.66
C THR A 74 -11.71 -5.56 -1.01
N CYS A 75 -10.63 -6.09 -1.56
CA CYS A 75 -9.87 -7.18 -0.96
C CYS A 75 -8.38 -7.08 -1.30
N TYR A 76 -7.52 -7.58 -0.43
CA TYR A 76 -6.08 -7.65 -0.66
C TYR A 76 -5.73 -8.58 -1.81
N ASN A 77 -4.81 -8.13 -2.66
CA ASN A 77 -4.12 -8.94 -3.67
C ASN A 77 -5.01 -9.58 -4.74
N ALA A 78 -6.30 -9.22 -4.80
CA ALA A 78 -7.31 -9.79 -5.70
C ALA A 78 -8.33 -8.73 -6.12
N CYS A 79 -9.65 -9.08 -6.25
CA CYS A 79 -10.74 -8.16 -6.59
C CYS A 79 -10.49 -7.35 -7.87
N GLY A 80 -10.16 -8.07 -8.96
CA GLY A 80 -9.92 -7.46 -10.27
C GLY A 80 -8.46 -7.13 -10.55
N TRP A 81 -7.52 -7.49 -9.66
CA TRP A 81 -6.08 -7.40 -9.95
C TRP A 81 -5.69 -8.21 -11.17
N VAL A 82 -4.94 -7.60 -12.07
CA VAL A 82 -4.36 -8.24 -13.25
C VAL A 82 -2.86 -8.38 -13.05
N GLN A 83 -2.38 -9.60 -12.82
CA GLN A 83 -0.96 -9.93 -12.65
C GLN A 83 -0.24 -9.88 -13.99
N VAL A 84 0.90 -9.17 -14.06
CA VAL A 84 1.75 -9.07 -15.25
C VAL A 84 3.14 -9.65 -15.00
N SER A 85 3.78 -9.29 -13.89
CA SER A 85 5.09 -9.83 -13.55
C SER A 85 5.04 -11.35 -13.34
N THR A 86 6.04 -12.03 -13.85
CA THR A 86 6.26 -13.47 -13.62
C THR A 86 7.20 -13.73 -12.43
N THR A 87 7.83 -12.69 -11.91
CA THR A 87 8.85 -12.78 -10.85
C THR A 87 8.28 -12.32 -9.50
N ASN A 88 7.64 -11.16 -9.49
CA ASN A 88 7.10 -10.56 -8.29
C ASN A 88 5.57 -10.61 -8.32
N ARG A 89 4.95 -10.82 -7.16
CA ARG A 89 3.49 -10.88 -7.05
C ARG A 89 3.02 -10.42 -5.68
N PRO A 90 1.83 -9.83 -5.56
CA PRO A 90 1.21 -9.58 -4.27
C PRO A 90 1.09 -10.88 -3.45
N GLY A 91 1.25 -10.76 -2.14
CA GLY A 91 1.29 -11.89 -1.21
C GLY A 91 2.68 -12.55 -1.06
N MET A 92 3.68 -12.21 -1.89
CA MET A 92 5.04 -12.69 -1.68
C MET A 92 5.66 -12.06 -0.42
N ARG A 93 6.54 -12.79 0.25
CA ARG A 93 7.33 -12.26 1.37
C ARG A 93 8.28 -11.17 0.87
N VAL A 94 8.37 -10.09 1.61
CA VAL A 94 9.41 -9.08 1.47
C VAL A 94 10.49 -9.32 2.51
N VAL A 95 11.66 -8.73 2.34
CA VAL A 95 12.82 -8.97 3.22
C VAL A 95 12.91 -7.86 4.27
N PRO A 96 12.64 -8.17 5.55
CA PRO A 96 12.79 -7.18 6.62
C PRO A 96 14.17 -6.58 6.67
N GLY A 97 14.26 -5.27 6.93
CA GLY A 97 15.50 -4.53 6.97
C GLY A 97 16.07 -4.14 5.61
N GLU A 98 15.50 -4.61 4.51
CA GLU A 98 15.85 -4.15 3.17
C GLU A 98 14.90 -3.06 2.69
N SER A 99 15.42 -2.12 1.92
CA SER A 99 14.61 -1.09 1.26
C SER A 99 14.23 -1.53 -0.14
N ALA A 100 12.98 -1.28 -0.50
CA ALA A 100 12.47 -1.53 -1.84
C ALA A 100 11.77 -0.29 -2.41
N ASP A 101 11.74 -0.19 -3.74
CA ASP A 101 11.07 0.88 -4.45
C ASP A 101 9.64 0.46 -4.78
N TYR A 102 8.67 1.25 -4.35
CA TYR A 102 7.25 1.08 -4.60
C TYR A 102 6.74 2.24 -5.43
N ARG A 103 5.88 1.98 -6.39
CA ARG A 103 5.30 3.03 -7.21
C ARG A 103 3.91 2.64 -7.71
N ILE A 104 3.04 3.64 -7.76
CA ILE A 104 1.74 3.60 -8.43
C ILE A 104 1.80 4.58 -9.59
N GLN A 105 1.34 4.17 -10.77
CA GLN A 105 1.30 5.02 -11.94
C GLN A 105 0.06 4.72 -12.77
N ARG A 106 -0.69 5.76 -13.14
CA ARG A 106 -1.78 5.62 -14.09
C ARG A 106 -1.26 5.56 -15.52
N GLN A 107 -1.66 4.54 -16.28
CA GLN A 107 -1.37 4.43 -17.70
C GLN A 107 -2.69 4.22 -18.48
N GLY A 108 -3.04 5.18 -19.29
CA GLY A 108 -4.35 5.19 -19.93
C GLY A 108 -5.47 5.30 -18.91
N GLN A 109 -6.27 4.24 -18.77
CA GLN A 109 -7.35 4.15 -17.78
C GLN A 109 -6.98 3.26 -16.58
N ASP A 110 -5.84 2.55 -16.63
CA ASP A 110 -5.46 1.53 -15.68
C ASP A 110 -4.45 2.06 -14.66
N TRP A 111 -4.51 1.53 -13.45
CA TRP A 111 -3.62 1.85 -12.35
C TRP A 111 -2.56 0.76 -12.23
N TRP A 112 -1.35 1.05 -12.69
CA TRP A 112 -0.19 0.15 -12.68
C TRP A 112 0.60 0.30 -11.39
N LEU A 113 1.00 -0.84 -10.82
CA LEU A 113 1.77 -0.92 -9.59
C LEU A 113 3.12 -1.60 -9.85
N TYR A 114 4.16 -1.04 -9.23
CA TYR A 114 5.54 -1.46 -9.46
C TYR A 114 6.24 -1.74 -8.15
N TYR A 115 7.12 -2.74 -8.17
CA TYR A 115 8.00 -3.11 -7.08
C TYR A 115 9.43 -3.31 -7.60
N ASN A 116 10.41 -2.54 -7.06
CA ASN A 116 11.79 -2.53 -7.53
C ASN A 116 11.94 -2.36 -9.05
N GLY A 117 11.12 -1.49 -9.64
CA GLY A 117 11.11 -1.21 -11.07
C GLY A 117 10.37 -2.25 -11.93
N ASP A 118 10.03 -3.41 -11.38
CA ASP A 118 9.24 -4.43 -12.07
C ASP A 118 7.75 -4.07 -12.06
N ALA A 119 7.09 -4.13 -13.21
CA ALA A 119 5.65 -3.93 -13.34
C ALA A 119 4.92 -5.16 -12.79
N LEU A 120 4.44 -5.08 -11.56
CA LEU A 120 3.71 -6.17 -10.91
C LEU A 120 2.45 -6.54 -11.69
N GLY A 121 1.69 -5.53 -12.04
CA GLY A 121 0.40 -5.63 -12.70
C GLY A 121 -0.41 -4.36 -12.51
N TYR A 122 -1.72 -4.44 -12.64
CA TYR A 122 -2.58 -3.28 -12.60
C TYR A 122 -4.01 -3.58 -12.13
N PHE A 123 -4.69 -2.53 -11.68
CA PHE A 123 -6.14 -2.51 -11.54
C PHE A 123 -6.75 -1.84 -12.77
N PRO A 124 -7.61 -2.53 -13.55
CA PRO A 124 -8.27 -1.95 -14.71
C PRO A 124 -9.20 -0.80 -14.32
N GLY A 125 -9.17 0.30 -15.07
CA GLY A 125 -10.12 1.41 -14.88
C GLY A 125 -11.58 1.00 -14.99
N SER A 126 -11.86 -0.11 -15.67
CA SER A 126 -13.20 -0.69 -15.76
C SER A 126 -13.80 -1.13 -14.42
N LEU A 127 -13.00 -1.34 -13.37
CA LEU A 127 -13.50 -1.67 -12.03
C LEU A 127 -14.37 -0.55 -11.49
N TRP A 128 -13.91 0.70 -11.62
CA TRP A 128 -14.66 1.88 -11.18
C TRP A 128 -15.84 2.19 -12.09
N THR A 129 -15.68 2.08 -13.41
CA THR A 129 -16.77 2.35 -14.35
C THR A 129 -17.90 1.31 -14.24
N ALA A 130 -17.59 0.05 -13.98
CA ALA A 130 -18.58 -0.99 -13.70
C ALA A 130 -19.37 -0.74 -12.41
N ALA A 131 -18.76 -0.06 -11.44
CA ALA A 131 -19.42 0.37 -10.20
C ALA A 131 -20.19 1.71 -10.35
N GLY A 132 -20.25 2.28 -11.57
CA GLY A 132 -20.95 3.54 -11.85
C GLY A 132 -20.19 4.80 -11.42
N THR A 133 -18.87 4.68 -11.16
CA THR A 133 -17.98 5.79 -10.81
C THR A 133 -16.78 5.88 -11.75
N SER A 134 -15.80 6.71 -11.45
CA SER A 134 -14.54 6.80 -12.21
C SER A 134 -13.38 7.18 -11.31
N TYR A 135 -12.19 6.71 -11.68
CA TYR A 135 -10.96 7.14 -11.03
C TYR A 135 -9.92 7.53 -12.07
N THR A 136 -9.97 8.79 -12.49
CA THR A 136 -9.14 9.34 -13.58
C THR A 136 -8.08 10.31 -13.10
N ASP A 137 -8.26 10.90 -11.93
CA ASP A 137 -7.41 11.98 -11.43
C ASP A 137 -7.05 11.75 -9.97
N VAL A 138 -5.78 12.00 -9.65
CA VAL A 138 -5.27 11.97 -8.28
C VAL A 138 -5.60 13.29 -7.59
N GLY A 139 -6.29 13.21 -6.46
CA GLY A 139 -6.50 14.35 -5.56
C GLY A 139 -5.49 14.40 -4.43
N HIS A 140 -5.09 13.22 -3.92
CA HIS A 140 -4.16 13.12 -2.81
C HIS A 140 -3.19 11.96 -3.03
N ALA A 141 -1.92 12.17 -2.63
CA ALA A 141 -0.94 11.11 -2.47
C ALA A 141 -0.54 11.05 -0.99
N GLN A 142 -0.42 9.86 -0.45
CA GLN A 142 -0.11 9.61 0.94
C GLN A 142 0.97 8.55 1.06
N TRP A 143 1.89 8.75 2.00
CA TRP A 143 2.94 7.81 2.39
C TRP A 143 2.86 7.67 3.90
N PHE A 144 2.52 6.49 4.40
CA PHE A 144 2.27 6.31 5.81
C PHE A 144 2.46 4.87 6.29
N GLY A 145 2.54 4.72 7.61
CA GLY A 145 2.37 3.46 8.30
C GLY A 145 1.02 3.43 9.00
N GLU A 146 0.43 2.27 9.11
CA GLU A 146 -0.86 2.06 9.77
C GLU A 146 -0.81 0.82 10.68
N ILE A 147 -1.56 0.90 11.76
CA ILE A 147 -1.89 -0.24 12.61
C ILE A 147 -3.41 -0.34 12.69
N ALA A 148 -3.95 -1.48 12.31
CA ALA A 148 -5.37 -1.79 12.54
C ALA A 148 -5.53 -2.47 13.90
N ALA A 149 -5.63 -1.65 14.92
CA ALA A 149 -5.73 -2.08 16.32
C ALA A 149 -7.15 -2.44 16.71
N ALA A 150 -7.31 -3.49 17.50
CA ALA A 150 -8.61 -3.89 18.07
C ALA A 150 -9.10 -2.92 19.16
N GLY A 151 -8.20 -2.12 19.74
CA GLY A 151 -8.51 -1.16 20.81
C GLY A 151 -7.48 -0.06 20.96
N PRO A 152 -7.71 0.92 21.86
CA PRO A 152 -6.86 2.10 22.00
C PRO A 152 -5.47 1.80 22.60
N ASP A 153 -5.32 0.69 23.29
CA ASP A 153 -4.10 0.31 24.03
C ASP A 153 -3.34 -0.82 23.31
N SER A 154 -3.25 -0.76 21.97
CA SER A 154 -2.53 -1.75 21.19
C SER A 154 -1.03 -1.74 21.50
N CYS A 155 -0.45 -2.96 21.61
CA CYS A 155 0.99 -3.18 21.69
C CYS A 155 1.59 -3.58 20.33
N THR A 156 0.83 -3.51 19.25
CA THR A 156 1.33 -3.77 17.90
C THR A 156 2.36 -2.72 17.50
N GLU A 157 3.47 -3.17 16.99
CA GLU A 157 4.55 -2.32 16.50
C GLU A 157 4.19 -1.72 15.14
N MET A 158 4.63 -0.49 14.91
CA MET A 158 4.64 0.13 13.58
C MET A 158 6.05 0.04 12.98
N GLY A 159 6.12 -0.38 11.72
CA GLY A 159 7.40 -0.48 11.04
C GLY A 159 8.27 -1.61 11.60
N ASN A 160 9.33 -1.26 12.30
CA ASN A 160 10.24 -2.21 12.97
C ASN A 160 10.21 -2.05 14.50
N GLY A 161 9.18 -1.42 15.04
CA GLY A 161 9.01 -1.19 16.48
C GLY A 161 9.92 -0.10 17.07
N VAL A 162 10.75 0.52 16.25
CA VAL A 162 11.68 1.57 16.69
C VAL A 162 11.05 2.94 16.52
N LEU A 163 11.20 3.81 17.54
CA LEU A 163 10.63 5.16 17.51
C LEU A 163 11.21 5.99 16.36
N GLY A 164 10.38 6.79 15.71
CA GLY A 164 10.72 7.53 14.50
C GLY A 164 11.88 8.54 14.64
N ALA A 165 12.30 8.90 15.86
CA ALA A 165 13.47 9.72 16.11
C ALA A 165 14.80 8.92 16.08
N ASP A 166 14.72 7.60 16.11
CA ASP A 166 15.89 6.74 16.05
C ASP A 166 16.32 6.53 14.58
N PRO A 167 17.63 6.63 14.25
CA PRO A 167 18.11 6.43 12.89
C PRO A 167 17.87 4.99 12.34
N MET A 168 17.54 4.04 13.22
CA MET A 168 17.20 2.66 12.84
C MET A 168 15.71 2.46 12.58
N ALA A 169 14.87 3.50 12.78
CA ALA A 169 13.43 3.40 12.52
C ALA A 169 13.14 3.13 11.04
N THR A 170 12.03 2.44 10.78
CA THR A 170 11.51 2.27 9.42
C THR A 170 11.25 3.61 8.76
N THR A 171 11.77 3.80 7.56
CA THR A 171 11.71 5.08 6.84
C THR A 171 11.10 4.93 5.45
N MET A 172 10.53 6.03 4.99
CA MET A 172 10.18 6.24 3.59
C MET A 172 11.00 7.41 3.04
N SER A 173 11.61 7.23 1.90
CA SER A 173 12.51 8.21 1.26
C SER A 173 12.27 8.25 -0.24
N ALA A 174 12.96 9.18 -0.93
CA ALA A 174 12.82 9.37 -2.38
C ALA A 174 11.35 9.46 -2.83
N LEU A 175 10.56 10.24 -2.09
CA LEU A 175 9.14 10.47 -2.40
C LEU A 175 9.01 11.21 -3.73
N THR A 176 8.18 10.70 -4.65
CA THR A 176 7.97 11.25 -6.01
C THR A 176 6.49 11.38 -6.36
#